data_0cdfa5cfb0943d664d1fa725eac7c7d1
#
_entry.id   0cdfa5cfb0943d664d1fa725eac7c7d1
#
_cell.length_a   1.000
_cell.length_b   1.000
_cell.length_c   1.000
_cell.angle_alpha   90.00
_cell.angle_beta   90.00
_cell.angle_gamma   90.00
#
_symmetry.space_group_name_H-M   'P 1'
#
loop_
_entity.id
_entity.type
_entity.pdbx_description
1 polymer ?
#
loop_
_entity_poly.entity_id
_entity_poly.type
_entity_poly.pdbx_seq_one_letter_code
_entity_poly.pdbx_strand_id
1 'polypeptide(L)'
;RSIACVAVLCLFSLWGYSKSRALRIRAMIMRAFGTDIQRLCREIKHRPRELRNMVLCFEGSELEGFWKLLGESLGTCERAEEAWREAAMWRGFNVLGEREREIILLCGSGLGISPSEPQLNAAQRAYEEAFSRGEELDREAAAKGGMFTKVGVLMGIGAALLLI
;
A
#
# COMPACT_ATOMS: atom_id res chain seq x y z
N ARG A 1 -20.05 32.86 19.10
CA ARG A 1 -19.84 32.93 17.65
C ARG A 1 -18.38 32.67 17.27
N SER A 2 -17.40 33.33 17.89
CA SER A 2 -15.96 33.12 17.60
C SER A 2 -15.49 31.66 17.78
N ILE A 3 -16.01 30.96 18.79
CA ILE A 3 -15.67 29.56 19.06
C ILE A 3 -16.15 28.64 17.92
N ALA A 4 -17.33 28.90 17.37
CA ALA A 4 -17.86 28.11 16.24
C ALA A 4 -17.00 28.28 14.99
N CYS A 5 -16.52 29.47 14.68
CA CYS A 5 -15.64 29.75 13.54
C CYS A 5 -14.30 29.00 13.67
N VAL A 6 -13.70 29.01 14.85
CA VAL A 6 -12.45 28.29 15.12
C VAL A 6 -12.66 26.78 14.99
N ALA A 7 -13.78 26.24 15.49
CA ALA A 7 -14.09 24.83 15.40
C ALA A 7 -14.24 24.38 13.92
N VAL A 8 -14.92 25.17 13.09
CA VAL A 8 -15.08 24.88 11.64
C VAL A 8 -13.72 24.90 10.93
N LEU A 9 -12.89 25.91 11.19
CA LEU A 9 -11.52 25.98 10.64
C LEU A 9 -10.70 24.73 10.99
N CYS A 10 -10.72 24.33 12.27
CA CYS A 10 -10.01 23.14 12.74
C CYS A 10 -10.50 21.86 12.05
N LEU A 11 -11.82 21.69 11.91
CA LEU A 11 -12.40 20.51 11.27
C LEU A 11 -11.98 20.38 9.79
N PHE A 12 -12.04 21.46 9.01
CA PHE A 12 -11.62 21.44 7.61
C PHE A 12 -10.11 21.24 7.46
N SER A 13 -9.30 21.82 8.33
CA SER A 13 -7.85 21.62 8.32
C SER A 13 -7.48 20.18 8.67
N LEU A 14 -8.12 19.58 9.67
CA LEU A 14 -7.92 18.19 10.07
C LEU A 14 -8.37 17.22 8.96
N TRP A 15 -9.47 17.51 8.29
CA TRP A 15 -9.95 16.69 7.18
C TRP A 15 -8.97 16.69 6.00
N GLY A 16 -8.46 17.87 5.61
CA GLY A 16 -7.46 17.99 4.54
C GLY A 16 -6.15 17.27 4.88
N TYR A 17 -5.69 17.39 6.13
CA TYR A 17 -4.50 16.69 6.63
C TYR A 17 -4.68 15.16 6.61
N SER A 18 -5.85 14.67 7.06
CA SER A 18 -6.17 13.24 7.07
C SER A 18 -6.13 12.63 5.66
N LYS A 19 -6.69 13.32 4.66
CA LYS A 19 -6.66 12.87 3.26
C LYS A 19 -5.24 12.79 2.70
N SER A 20 -4.41 13.80 2.95
CA SER A 20 -3.01 13.80 2.53
C SER A 20 -2.20 12.68 3.20
N ARG A 21 -2.43 12.46 4.50
CA ARG A 21 -1.79 11.39 5.26
C ARG A 21 -2.16 10.01 4.71
N ALA A 22 -3.42 9.79 4.36
CA ALA A 22 -3.87 8.51 3.78
C ALA A 22 -3.14 8.19 2.47
N LEU A 23 -2.96 9.16 1.57
CA LEU A 23 -2.20 8.96 0.32
C LEU A 23 -0.74 8.62 0.58
N ARG A 24 -0.09 9.28 1.55
CA ARG A 24 1.30 8.98 1.91
C ARG A 24 1.46 7.56 2.48
N ILE A 25 0.53 7.12 3.32
CA ILE A 25 0.54 5.75 3.86
C ILE A 25 0.38 4.74 2.72
N ARG A 26 -0.52 4.98 1.76
CA ARG A 26 -0.68 4.12 0.57
C ARG A 26 0.60 4.07 -0.27
N ALA A 27 1.25 5.22 -0.49
CA ALA A 27 2.51 5.31 -1.20
C ALA A 27 3.62 4.50 -0.49
N MET A 28 3.72 4.64 0.83
CA MET A 28 4.69 3.90 1.65
C MET A 28 4.48 2.39 1.54
N ILE A 29 3.24 1.92 1.67
CA ILE A 29 2.90 0.49 1.55
C ILE A 29 3.26 -0.04 0.15
N MET A 30 2.94 0.69 -0.92
CA MET A 30 3.25 0.25 -2.28
C MET A 30 4.76 0.18 -2.55
N ARG A 31 5.53 1.10 -2.01
CA ARG A 31 7.00 1.06 -2.10
C ARG A 31 7.61 -0.08 -1.30
N ALA A 32 7.14 -0.27 -0.07
CA ALA A 32 7.57 -1.38 0.76
C ALA A 32 7.27 -2.72 0.07
N PHE A 33 6.06 -2.87 -0.49
CA PHE A 33 5.66 -4.04 -1.26
C PHE A 33 6.58 -4.26 -2.47
N GLY A 34 6.83 -3.23 -3.28
CA GLY A 34 7.75 -3.31 -4.40
C GLY A 34 9.15 -3.75 -3.98
N THR A 35 9.70 -3.16 -2.91
CA THR A 35 11.02 -3.51 -2.37
C THR A 35 11.08 -4.97 -1.92
N ASP A 36 10.05 -5.44 -1.22
CA ASP A 36 9.98 -6.82 -0.75
C ASP A 36 9.86 -7.81 -1.93
N ILE A 37 9.03 -7.51 -2.93
CA ILE A 37 8.92 -8.34 -4.15
C ILE A 37 10.25 -8.39 -4.91
N GLN A 38 10.97 -7.27 -5.03
CA GLN A 38 12.30 -7.26 -5.65
C GLN A 38 13.29 -8.16 -4.88
N ARG A 39 13.22 -8.13 -3.54
CA ARG A 39 14.03 -9.02 -2.69
C ARG A 39 13.65 -10.48 -2.91
N LEU A 40 12.34 -10.79 -2.95
CA LEU A 40 11.83 -12.13 -3.24
C LEU A 40 12.32 -12.65 -4.61
N CYS A 41 12.25 -11.84 -5.66
CA CYS A 41 12.75 -12.19 -6.99
C CYS A 41 14.24 -12.54 -6.98
N ARG A 42 15.05 -11.80 -6.24
CA ARG A 42 16.48 -12.08 -6.09
C ARG A 42 16.74 -13.40 -5.37
N GLU A 43 16.00 -13.69 -4.31
CA GLU A 43 16.12 -14.95 -3.57
C GLU A 43 15.72 -16.15 -4.44
N ILE A 44 14.62 -16.08 -5.19
CA ILE A 44 14.18 -17.11 -6.13
C ILE A 44 15.25 -17.39 -7.18
N LYS A 45 15.89 -16.35 -7.73
CA LYS A 45 16.91 -16.48 -8.78
C LYS A 45 18.21 -17.12 -8.27
N HIS A 46 18.61 -16.81 -7.05
CA HIS A 46 19.92 -17.23 -6.54
C HIS A 46 19.87 -18.49 -5.66
N ARG A 47 18.76 -18.78 -5.04
CA ARG A 47 18.57 -19.93 -4.15
C ARG A 47 17.15 -20.43 -4.26
N PRO A 48 16.83 -21.34 -5.19
CA PRO A 48 15.49 -21.92 -5.26
C PRO A 48 15.21 -22.74 -3.99
N ARG A 49 14.64 -22.08 -3.02
CA ARG A 49 14.09 -22.68 -1.78
C ARG A 49 12.58 -22.74 -1.91
N GLU A 50 11.96 -23.55 -1.07
CA GLU A 50 10.51 -23.51 -0.93
C GLU A 50 10.05 -22.07 -0.59
N LEU A 51 9.03 -21.59 -1.26
CA LEU A 51 8.49 -20.24 -1.11
C LEU A 51 8.19 -19.91 0.37
N ARG A 52 7.72 -20.89 1.14
CA ARG A 52 7.46 -20.77 2.58
C ARG A 52 8.70 -20.33 3.37
N ASN A 53 9.85 -20.91 3.08
CA ASN A 53 11.11 -20.59 3.78
C ASN A 53 11.66 -19.21 3.37
N MET A 54 11.36 -18.75 2.16
CA MET A 54 11.74 -17.41 1.71
C MET A 54 10.90 -16.32 2.39
N VAL A 55 9.62 -16.58 2.57
CA VAL A 55 8.68 -15.64 3.19
C VAL A 55 9.04 -15.34 4.64
N LEU A 56 9.58 -16.30 5.37
CA LEU A 56 10.05 -16.12 6.75
C LEU A 56 11.26 -15.18 6.87
N CYS A 57 11.96 -14.90 5.76
CA CYS A 57 13.11 -13.97 5.75
C CYS A 57 12.70 -12.48 5.74
N PHE A 58 11.40 -12.16 5.75
CA PHE A 58 10.88 -10.79 5.75
C PHE A 58 10.56 -10.25 7.15
N GLU A 59 11.12 -10.85 8.20
CA GLU A 59 11.09 -10.27 9.55
C GLU A 59 11.70 -8.88 9.55
N GLY A 60 11.02 -7.91 10.18
CA GLY A 60 11.41 -6.51 10.22
C GLY A 60 11.04 -5.69 8.98
N SER A 61 10.36 -6.25 7.98
CA SER A 61 9.73 -5.49 6.90
C SER A 61 8.55 -4.66 7.42
N GLU A 62 8.25 -3.52 6.79
CA GLU A 62 7.02 -2.75 7.05
C GLU A 62 5.74 -3.57 6.79
N LEU A 63 5.86 -4.65 5.99
CA LEU A 63 4.79 -5.58 5.64
C LEU A 63 4.94 -6.95 6.34
N GLU A 64 5.65 -7.03 7.45
CA GLU A 64 5.87 -8.26 8.21
C GLU A 64 4.59 -9.04 8.48
N GLY A 65 3.50 -8.35 8.85
CA GLY A 65 2.20 -8.97 9.09
C GLY A 65 1.61 -9.68 7.87
N PHE A 66 1.79 -9.12 6.68
CA PHE A 66 1.41 -9.76 5.41
C PHE A 66 2.27 -10.99 5.14
N TRP A 67 3.59 -10.88 5.26
CA TRP A 67 4.52 -11.98 5.01
C TRP A 67 4.33 -13.14 5.99
N LYS A 68 4.08 -12.82 7.26
CA LYS A 68 3.77 -13.83 8.28
C LYS A 68 2.49 -14.58 7.94
N LEU A 69 1.41 -13.86 7.60
CA LEU A 69 0.14 -14.46 7.20
C LEU A 69 0.31 -15.33 5.95
N LEU A 70 1.08 -14.87 4.96
CA LEU A 70 1.40 -15.67 3.77
C LEU A 70 2.15 -16.96 4.13
N GLY A 71 3.13 -16.89 5.02
CA GLY A 71 3.87 -18.08 5.48
C GLY A 71 2.99 -19.10 6.20
N GLU A 72 2.03 -18.64 7.00
CA GLU A 72 1.03 -19.47 7.67
C GLU A 72 0.08 -20.11 6.64
N SER A 73 -0.48 -19.32 5.73
CA SER A 73 -1.40 -19.79 4.69
C SER A 73 -0.74 -20.76 3.69
N LEU A 74 0.54 -20.58 3.37
CA LEU A 74 1.30 -21.55 2.56
C LEU A 74 1.46 -22.92 3.23
N GLY A 75 1.26 -23.01 4.55
CA GLY A 75 1.27 -24.27 5.30
C GLY A 75 -0.08 -24.98 5.31
N THR A 76 -1.16 -24.29 4.99
CA THR A 76 -2.55 -24.79 5.07
C THR A 76 -3.24 -24.91 3.72
N CYS A 77 -2.91 -24.06 2.76
CA CYS A 77 -3.48 -24.06 1.42
C CYS A 77 -2.73 -25.02 0.49
N GLU A 78 -3.44 -25.72 -0.38
CA GLU A 78 -2.83 -26.58 -1.39
C GLU A 78 -2.14 -25.80 -2.51
N ARG A 79 -2.62 -24.59 -2.78
CA ARG A 79 -2.13 -23.74 -3.88
C ARG A 79 -1.58 -22.43 -3.34
N ALA A 80 -0.39 -22.07 -3.81
CA ALA A 80 0.28 -20.82 -3.42
C ALA A 80 -0.56 -19.55 -3.76
N GLU A 81 -1.34 -19.61 -4.85
CA GLU A 81 -2.24 -18.53 -5.24
C GLU A 81 -3.36 -18.29 -4.20
N GLU A 82 -3.90 -19.36 -3.62
CA GLU A 82 -4.93 -19.26 -2.57
C GLU A 82 -4.35 -18.67 -1.31
N ALA A 83 -3.17 -19.14 -0.90
CA ALA A 83 -2.43 -18.60 0.26
C ALA A 83 -2.12 -17.10 0.07
N TRP A 84 -1.72 -16.70 -1.13
CA TRP A 84 -1.49 -15.30 -1.45
C TRP A 84 -2.75 -14.45 -1.37
N ARG A 85 -3.85 -14.94 -1.91
CA ARG A 85 -5.15 -14.27 -1.86
C ARG A 85 -5.64 -14.08 -0.42
N GLU A 86 -5.45 -15.08 0.42
CA GLU A 86 -5.76 -15.00 1.84
C GLU A 86 -4.87 -13.96 2.54
N ALA A 87 -3.57 -13.99 2.30
CA ALA A 87 -2.64 -13.00 2.85
C ALA A 87 -2.95 -11.58 2.38
N ALA A 88 -3.42 -11.40 1.13
CA ALA A 88 -3.81 -10.09 0.59
C ALA A 88 -5.01 -9.46 1.34
N MET A 89 -5.74 -10.24 2.15
CA MET A 89 -6.77 -9.74 3.06
C MET A 89 -6.21 -9.17 4.37
N TRP A 90 -4.90 -9.11 4.52
CA TRP A 90 -4.27 -8.54 5.70
C TRP A 90 -4.78 -7.12 6.00
N ARG A 91 -5.09 -6.87 7.27
CA ARG A 91 -5.69 -5.60 7.73
C ARG A 91 -4.86 -4.35 7.39
N GLY A 92 -3.53 -4.49 7.29
CA GLY A 92 -2.66 -3.38 6.88
C GLY A 92 -2.96 -2.85 5.48
N PHE A 93 -3.58 -3.66 4.62
CA PHE A 93 -3.99 -3.26 3.27
C PHE A 93 -5.38 -2.60 3.19
N ASN A 94 -6.09 -2.43 4.30
CA ASN A 94 -7.42 -1.79 4.30
C ASN A 94 -7.40 -0.32 3.84
N VAL A 95 -6.25 0.35 3.96
CA VAL A 95 -6.06 1.74 3.50
C VAL A 95 -5.83 1.85 2.00
N LEU A 96 -5.54 0.73 1.32
CA LEU A 96 -5.27 0.68 -0.11
C LEU A 96 -6.57 0.83 -0.92
N GLY A 97 -6.48 1.46 -2.09
CA GLY A 97 -7.56 1.50 -3.07
C GLY A 97 -7.63 0.22 -3.90
N GLU A 98 -8.63 0.13 -4.78
CA GLU A 98 -8.84 -1.03 -5.66
C GLU A 98 -7.60 -1.33 -6.53
N ARG A 99 -7.05 -0.29 -7.18
CA ARG A 99 -5.90 -0.45 -8.07
C ARG A 99 -4.66 -1.02 -7.36
N GLU A 100 -4.38 -0.56 -6.15
CA GLU A 100 -3.25 -1.08 -5.36
C GLU A 100 -3.49 -2.54 -4.94
N ARG A 101 -4.72 -2.88 -4.57
CA ARG A 101 -5.08 -4.27 -4.25
C ARG A 101 -4.98 -5.20 -5.45
N GLU A 102 -5.40 -4.74 -6.64
CA GLU A 102 -5.22 -5.50 -7.88
C GLU A 102 -3.75 -5.80 -8.16
N ILE A 103 -2.85 -4.83 -8.01
CA ILE A 103 -1.41 -5.03 -8.20
C ILE A 103 -0.89 -6.12 -7.25
N ILE A 104 -1.30 -6.09 -5.97
CA ILE A 104 -0.91 -7.10 -4.99
C ILE A 104 -1.46 -8.49 -5.38
N LEU A 105 -2.71 -8.59 -5.79
CA LEU A 105 -3.35 -9.85 -6.18
C LEU A 105 -2.73 -10.44 -7.46
N LEU A 106 -2.45 -9.60 -8.46
CA LEU A 106 -1.82 -10.01 -9.72
C LEU A 106 -0.40 -10.57 -9.49
N CYS A 107 0.33 -10.02 -8.53
CA CYS A 107 1.63 -10.56 -8.14
C CYS A 107 1.53 -12.02 -7.70
N GLY A 108 0.50 -12.35 -6.91
CA GLY A 108 0.28 -13.71 -6.39
C GLY A 108 -0.12 -14.73 -7.45
N SER A 109 -0.84 -14.32 -8.49
CA SER A 109 -1.28 -15.24 -9.55
C SER A 109 -0.11 -15.83 -10.36
N GLY A 110 1.05 -15.16 -10.35
CA GLY A 110 2.27 -15.65 -10.99
C GLY A 110 3.13 -16.59 -10.13
N LEU A 111 2.91 -16.66 -8.82
CA LEU A 111 3.82 -17.32 -7.87
C LEU A 111 3.55 -18.82 -7.63
N GLY A 112 2.58 -19.42 -8.26
CA GLY A 112 2.16 -20.82 -7.98
C GLY A 112 2.58 -21.87 -9.00
N ILE A 113 3.11 -21.47 -10.14
CA ILE A 113 3.40 -22.37 -11.26
C ILE A 113 4.94 -22.53 -11.28
N SER A 114 5.50 -23.71 -11.13
CA SER A 114 6.91 -24.13 -11.22
C SER A 114 7.99 -23.01 -11.44
N PRO A 115 9.18 -23.05 -10.86
CA PRO A 115 10.19 -21.99 -10.98
C PRO A 115 10.64 -21.83 -12.44
N SER A 116 9.93 -21.03 -13.20
CA SER A 116 10.16 -20.78 -14.62
C SER A 116 10.32 -19.28 -14.88
N GLU A 117 11.00 -18.93 -15.97
CA GLU A 117 11.16 -17.54 -16.42
C GLU A 117 9.86 -16.71 -16.42
N PRO A 118 8.67 -17.25 -16.77
CA PRO A 118 7.41 -16.51 -16.71
C PRO A 118 7.05 -15.98 -15.32
N GLN A 119 7.39 -16.71 -14.24
CA GLN A 119 7.14 -16.25 -12.86
C GLN A 119 8.02 -15.07 -12.47
N LEU A 120 9.29 -15.15 -12.81
CA LEU A 120 10.22 -14.07 -12.55
C LEU A 120 9.79 -12.79 -13.28
N ASN A 121 9.33 -12.94 -14.52
CA ASN A 121 8.80 -11.84 -15.32
C ASN A 121 7.50 -11.25 -14.75
N ALA A 122 6.60 -12.09 -14.23
CA ALA A 122 5.38 -11.62 -13.58
C ALA A 122 5.68 -10.85 -12.28
N ALA A 123 6.57 -11.36 -11.44
CA ALA A 123 7.01 -10.70 -10.23
C ALA A 123 7.77 -9.39 -10.53
N GLN A 124 8.59 -9.36 -11.58
CA GLN A 124 9.28 -8.16 -12.04
C GLN A 124 8.29 -7.07 -12.50
N ARG A 125 7.26 -7.42 -13.26
CA ARG A 125 6.19 -6.48 -13.64
C ARG A 125 5.44 -5.96 -12.43
N ALA A 126 5.07 -6.83 -11.49
CA ALA A 126 4.40 -6.42 -10.26
C ALA A 126 5.25 -5.45 -9.44
N TYR A 127 6.57 -5.65 -9.39
CA TYR A 127 7.51 -4.71 -8.78
C TYR A 127 7.45 -3.33 -9.46
N GLU A 128 7.57 -3.31 -10.79
CA GLU A 128 7.57 -2.06 -11.58
C GLU A 128 6.24 -1.31 -11.42
N GLU A 129 5.11 -2.01 -11.47
CA GLU A 129 3.79 -1.43 -11.24
C GLU A 129 3.62 -0.91 -9.81
N ALA A 130 4.04 -1.67 -8.80
CA ALA A 130 3.96 -1.25 -7.41
C ALA A 130 4.81 0.00 -7.14
N PHE A 131 6.02 0.04 -7.68
CA PHE A 131 6.93 1.17 -7.53
C PHE A 131 6.39 2.41 -8.24
N SER A 132 5.95 2.29 -9.50
CA SER A 132 5.32 3.36 -10.28
C SER A 132 4.09 3.91 -9.57
N ARG A 133 3.24 3.03 -9.03
CA ARG A 133 2.06 3.44 -8.28
C ARG A 133 2.40 4.16 -6.97
N GLY A 134 3.44 3.72 -6.28
CA GLY A 134 3.96 4.40 -5.10
C GLY A 134 4.40 5.84 -5.43
N GLU A 135 5.12 6.05 -6.53
CA GLU A 135 5.52 7.38 -6.99
C GLU A 135 4.33 8.25 -7.39
N GLU A 136 3.33 7.70 -8.10
CA GLU A 136 2.09 8.42 -8.43
C GLU A 136 1.39 8.91 -7.17
N LEU A 137 1.22 8.05 -6.17
CA LEU A 137 0.57 8.39 -4.91
C LEU A 137 1.33 9.46 -4.13
N ASP A 138 2.65 9.45 -4.17
CA ASP A 138 3.45 10.52 -3.56
C ASP A 138 3.29 11.85 -4.27
N ARG A 139 3.29 11.85 -5.61
CA ARG A 139 3.02 13.05 -6.40
C ARG A 139 1.60 13.58 -6.13
N GLU A 140 0.61 12.68 -6.04
CA GLU A 140 -0.75 13.04 -5.67
C GLU A 140 -0.82 13.61 -4.26
N ALA A 141 -0.12 13.02 -3.30
CA ALA A 141 -0.06 13.51 -1.93
C ALA A 141 0.59 14.89 -1.84
N ALA A 142 1.65 15.13 -2.59
CA ALA A 142 2.32 16.43 -2.66
C ALA A 142 1.43 17.51 -3.30
N ALA A 143 0.79 17.19 -4.44
CA ALA A 143 -0.08 18.12 -5.15
C ALA A 143 -1.37 18.42 -4.37
N LYS A 144 -2.07 17.39 -3.90
CA LYS A 144 -3.35 17.51 -3.21
C LYS A 144 -3.20 17.98 -1.77
N GLY A 145 -2.10 17.62 -1.10
CA GLY A 145 -1.86 18.00 0.30
C GLY A 145 -1.84 19.51 0.50
N GLY A 146 -1.11 20.24 -0.36
CA GLY A 146 -1.08 21.70 -0.35
C GLY A 146 -2.42 22.32 -0.72
N MET A 147 -3.13 21.71 -1.68
CA MET A 147 -4.46 22.20 -2.12
C MET A 147 -5.51 22.00 -1.02
N PHE A 148 -5.58 20.86 -0.39
CA PHE A 148 -6.55 20.58 0.68
C PHE A 148 -6.35 21.52 1.89
N THR A 149 -5.11 21.81 2.25
CA THR A 149 -4.82 22.78 3.33
C THR A 149 -5.28 24.19 2.94
N LYS A 150 -4.98 24.66 1.73
CA LYS A 150 -5.39 25.98 1.25
C LYS A 150 -6.92 26.11 1.15
N VAL A 151 -7.59 25.09 0.58
CA VAL A 151 -9.06 25.07 0.47
C VAL A 151 -9.71 25.03 1.85
N GLY A 152 -9.17 24.23 2.78
CA GLY A 152 -9.66 24.18 4.16
C GLY A 152 -9.58 25.54 4.87
N VAL A 153 -8.47 26.23 4.73
CA VAL A 153 -8.29 27.60 5.29
C VAL A 153 -9.25 28.60 4.64
N LEU A 154 -9.37 28.61 3.30
CA LEU A 154 -10.26 29.52 2.59
C LEU A 154 -11.74 29.28 2.94
N MET A 155 -12.18 28.02 3.01
CA MET A 155 -13.54 27.69 3.43
C MET A 155 -13.80 28.08 4.87
N GLY A 156 -12.81 27.88 5.75
CA GLY A 156 -12.91 28.33 7.15
C GLY A 156 -13.03 29.85 7.28
N ILE A 157 -12.25 30.62 6.52
CA ILE A 157 -12.37 32.09 6.49
C ILE A 157 -13.73 32.51 5.92
N GLY A 158 -14.20 31.90 4.84
CA GLY A 158 -15.51 32.18 4.26
C GLY A 158 -16.66 31.89 5.24
N ALA A 159 -16.60 30.75 5.93
CA ALA A 159 -17.58 30.41 6.97
C ALA A 159 -17.53 31.39 8.16
N ALA A 160 -16.34 31.83 8.55
CA ALA A 160 -16.18 32.84 9.62
C ALA A 160 -16.81 34.20 9.22
N LEU A 161 -16.63 34.65 7.98
CA LEU A 161 -17.22 35.87 7.46
C LEU A 161 -18.76 35.83 7.39
N LEU A 162 -19.34 34.65 7.10
CA LEU A 162 -20.80 34.47 7.09
C LEU A 162 -21.44 34.45 8.49
N LEU A 163 -20.65 34.20 9.53
CA LEU A 163 -21.10 34.12 10.93
C LEU A 163 -20.95 35.42 11.70
N ILE A 164 -20.26 36.39 11.12
CA ILE A 164 -20.10 37.77 11.66
C ILE A 164 -21.25 38.64 11.17
#